data_ae936cf5d9c8b0f940d538ecf566060a
#
_entry.id   ae936cf5d9c8b0f940d538ecf566060a
#
_cell.length_a   1.000
_cell.length_b   1.000
_cell.length_c   1.000
_cell.angle_alpha   90.00
_cell.angle_beta   90.00
_cell.angle_gamma   90.00
#
_symmetry.space_group_name_H-M   'P 1'
#
loop_
_entity.id
_entity.type
_entity.pdbx_description
1 polymer ?
#
loop_
_entity_poly.entity_id
_entity_poly.type
_entity_poly.pdbx_seq_one_letter_code
_entity_poly.pdbx_strand_id
1 'polypeptide(L)'
;GFRDETLEKYDIGYCPEGWEVMTTAALEAGYTKERLIATGLGKEKSSDGKLFDFFHGRVMFPIKDVTGRVIGFGGRTLKTEKKIAKYFNSPQSELYDKSRALYGIHTAKPHISKEDMCLLVEGYTDVMAMSQCGVENVVSSSGTALTGGQIHLIRRFTKNVTVLFDGDRAGMSAALRGIDILLSEGMNVKVVTFPDGDDPDSYSKKVSSTELQKYVREDAQDFLAFKSDLLS
;
A
#
# COMPACT_ATOMS: atom_id res chain seq x y z
N GLY A 1 -0.65 -16.80 -8.19
CA GLY A 1 -1.60 -15.71 -7.94
C GLY A 1 -2.03 -15.66 -6.48
N PHE A 2 -2.88 -14.69 -6.13
CA PHE A 2 -3.44 -14.62 -4.79
C PHE A 2 -4.53 -15.68 -4.60
N ARG A 3 -4.58 -16.25 -3.37
CA ARG A 3 -5.62 -17.19 -2.96
C ARG A 3 -6.90 -16.43 -2.59
N ASP A 4 -8.05 -17.09 -2.68
CA ASP A 4 -9.35 -16.49 -2.37
C ASP A 4 -9.40 -15.93 -0.94
N GLU A 5 -8.84 -16.65 0.04
CA GLU A 5 -8.73 -16.19 1.44
C GLU A 5 -7.95 -14.86 1.56
N THR A 6 -6.92 -14.67 0.71
CA THR A 6 -6.15 -13.41 0.69
C THR A 6 -6.97 -12.30 0.05
N LEU A 7 -7.69 -12.59 -1.03
CA LEU A 7 -8.58 -11.62 -1.69
C LEU A 7 -9.70 -11.18 -0.76
N GLU A 8 -10.33 -12.11 -0.04
CA GLU A 8 -11.36 -11.84 0.97
C GLU A 8 -10.81 -11.03 2.15
N LYS A 9 -9.64 -11.40 2.69
CA LYS A 9 -9.00 -10.69 3.80
C LYS A 9 -8.78 -9.21 3.52
N TYR A 10 -8.43 -8.88 2.28
CA TYR A 10 -8.17 -7.51 1.85
C TYR A 10 -9.36 -6.86 1.12
N ASP A 11 -10.51 -7.53 1.04
CA ASP A 11 -11.74 -7.08 0.36
C ASP A 11 -11.47 -6.64 -1.10
N ILE A 12 -10.65 -7.41 -1.81
CA ILE A 12 -10.28 -7.08 -3.18
C ILE A 12 -11.49 -7.25 -4.10
N GLY A 13 -11.77 -6.23 -4.87
CA GLY A 13 -12.87 -6.21 -5.83
C GLY A 13 -12.45 -5.76 -7.22
N TYR A 14 -13.40 -5.71 -8.13
CA TYR A 14 -13.21 -5.19 -9.47
C TYR A 14 -14.26 -4.13 -9.80
N CYS A 15 -13.79 -2.97 -10.24
CA CYS A 15 -14.66 -1.93 -10.77
C CYS A 15 -14.84 -2.18 -12.28
N PRO A 16 -16.07 -2.40 -12.77
CA PRO A 16 -16.34 -2.72 -14.16
C PRO A 16 -15.87 -1.64 -15.14
N GLU A 17 -15.77 -2.02 -16.40
CA GLU A 17 -15.61 -1.05 -17.49
C GLU A 17 -16.89 -0.20 -17.61
N GLY A 18 -16.72 1.08 -17.84
CA GLY A 18 -17.81 2.04 -17.94
C GLY A 18 -17.54 3.27 -17.09
N TRP A 19 -18.19 4.36 -17.43
CA TRP A 19 -17.96 5.65 -16.80
C TRP A 19 -19.00 6.05 -15.77
N GLU A 20 -20.10 5.29 -15.65
CA GLU A 20 -21.26 5.65 -14.84
C GLU A 20 -21.88 4.43 -14.13
N VAL A 21 -21.16 3.29 -14.09
CA VAL A 21 -21.72 2.03 -13.56
C VAL A 21 -21.94 2.13 -12.05
N MET A 22 -20.88 2.53 -11.33
CA MET A 22 -20.91 2.65 -9.87
C MET A 22 -21.76 3.84 -9.44
N THR A 23 -21.58 5.00 -10.07
CA THR A 23 -22.33 6.21 -9.72
C THR A 23 -23.83 6.04 -9.96
N THR A 24 -24.23 5.38 -11.03
CA THR A 24 -25.66 5.04 -11.28
C THR A 24 -26.21 4.14 -10.18
N ALA A 25 -25.55 3.02 -9.91
CA ALA A 25 -25.98 2.09 -8.87
C ALA A 25 -26.04 2.75 -7.47
N ALA A 26 -25.09 3.62 -7.17
CA ALA A 26 -25.06 4.34 -5.91
C ALA A 26 -26.21 5.36 -5.76
N LEU A 27 -26.55 6.08 -6.85
CA LEU A 27 -27.68 7.00 -6.86
C LEU A 27 -29.03 6.22 -6.70
N GLU A 28 -29.18 5.09 -7.38
CA GLU A 28 -30.35 4.20 -7.23
C GLU A 28 -30.47 3.63 -5.81
N ALA A 29 -29.33 3.39 -5.14
CA ALA A 29 -29.27 2.97 -3.73
C ALA A 29 -29.53 4.13 -2.74
N GLY A 30 -29.81 5.36 -3.22
CA GLY A 30 -30.15 6.52 -2.40
C GLY A 30 -28.95 7.35 -1.90
N TYR A 31 -27.74 7.09 -2.39
CA TYR A 31 -26.61 8.00 -2.14
C TYR A 31 -26.74 9.26 -2.98
N THR A 32 -26.27 10.41 -2.46
CA THR A 32 -26.35 11.68 -3.17
C THR A 32 -25.10 11.94 -4.00
N LYS A 33 -25.23 12.75 -5.05
CA LYS A 33 -24.12 13.19 -5.89
C LYS A 33 -23.01 13.86 -5.05
N GLU A 34 -23.38 14.70 -4.11
CA GLU A 34 -22.46 15.42 -3.23
C GLU A 34 -21.61 14.43 -2.40
N ARG A 35 -22.23 13.37 -1.87
CA ARG A 35 -21.51 12.32 -1.13
C ARG A 35 -20.54 11.56 -2.01
N LEU A 36 -20.92 11.22 -3.22
CA LEU A 36 -20.05 10.50 -4.16
C LEU A 36 -18.83 11.36 -4.56
N ILE A 37 -19.02 12.67 -4.71
CA ILE A 37 -17.93 13.61 -4.98
C ILE A 37 -17.05 13.78 -3.73
N ALA A 38 -17.63 14.01 -2.56
CA ALA A 38 -16.91 14.24 -1.31
C ALA A 38 -16.05 13.03 -0.89
N THR A 39 -16.48 11.80 -1.21
CA THR A 39 -15.71 10.58 -0.96
C THR A 39 -14.70 10.25 -2.06
N GLY A 40 -14.70 11.02 -3.17
CA GLY A 40 -13.81 10.78 -4.31
C GLY A 40 -14.15 9.54 -5.15
N LEU A 41 -15.36 9.00 -5.00
CA LEU A 41 -15.85 7.87 -5.79
C LEU A 41 -16.44 8.32 -7.13
N GLY A 42 -17.02 9.51 -7.16
CA GLY A 42 -17.54 10.16 -8.37
C GLY A 42 -16.83 11.48 -8.65
N LYS A 43 -16.83 11.86 -9.92
CA LYS A 43 -16.40 13.18 -10.39
C LYS A 43 -17.46 13.82 -11.24
N GLU A 44 -17.49 15.14 -11.24
CA GLU A 44 -18.35 15.93 -12.08
C GLU A 44 -17.60 16.42 -13.31
N LYS A 45 -18.20 16.26 -14.47
CA LYS A 45 -17.66 16.75 -15.73
C LYS A 45 -17.89 18.24 -15.84
N SER A 46 -16.84 19.00 -16.08
CA SER A 46 -16.90 20.46 -16.12
C SER A 46 -17.78 21.04 -17.23
N SER A 47 -18.03 20.26 -18.30
CA SER A 47 -18.77 20.72 -19.48
C SER A 47 -20.30 20.71 -19.30
N ASP A 48 -20.84 19.74 -18.55
CA ASP A 48 -22.28 19.48 -18.47
C ASP A 48 -22.76 19.10 -17.05
N GLY A 49 -21.85 19.11 -16.07
CA GLY A 49 -22.16 18.74 -14.70
C GLY A 49 -22.52 17.28 -14.48
N LYS A 50 -22.29 16.42 -15.46
CA LYS A 50 -22.62 15.00 -15.38
C LYS A 50 -21.66 14.29 -14.42
N LEU A 51 -22.22 13.46 -13.54
CA LEU A 51 -21.45 12.62 -12.63
C LEU A 51 -20.90 11.41 -13.38
N PHE A 52 -19.65 11.03 -13.10
CA PHE A 52 -19.02 9.84 -13.63
C PHE A 52 -18.12 9.16 -12.60
N ASP A 53 -17.84 7.87 -12.82
CA ASP A 53 -17.04 7.04 -11.93
C ASP A 53 -15.57 7.50 -11.93
N PHE A 54 -15.00 7.69 -10.73
CA PHE A 54 -13.58 7.98 -10.61
C PHE A 54 -12.72 6.76 -10.96
N PHE A 55 -13.17 5.57 -10.60
CA PHE A 55 -12.53 4.32 -10.95
C PHE A 55 -13.38 3.54 -11.95
N HIS A 56 -12.77 2.98 -12.97
CA HIS A 56 -13.39 2.09 -13.95
C HIS A 56 -12.34 1.14 -14.54
N GLY A 57 -12.73 -0.10 -14.85
CA GLY A 57 -11.86 -1.12 -15.43
C GLY A 57 -10.64 -1.45 -14.58
N ARG A 58 -10.80 -1.55 -13.24
CA ARG A 58 -9.67 -1.72 -12.32
C ARG A 58 -9.95 -2.72 -11.21
N VAL A 59 -8.91 -3.43 -10.83
CA VAL A 59 -8.86 -4.14 -9.54
C VAL A 59 -8.77 -3.09 -8.44
N MET A 60 -9.63 -3.22 -7.43
CA MET A 60 -9.80 -2.28 -6.34
C MET A 60 -9.19 -2.80 -5.05
N PHE A 61 -8.39 -1.98 -4.41
CA PHE A 61 -7.73 -2.23 -3.13
C PHE A 61 -8.32 -1.26 -2.11
N PRO A 62 -9.26 -1.69 -1.23
CA PRO A 62 -9.80 -0.81 -0.19
C PRO A 62 -8.73 -0.40 0.80
N ILE A 63 -8.56 0.90 1.01
CA ILE A 63 -7.65 1.45 2.00
C ILE A 63 -8.45 1.67 3.28
N LYS A 64 -8.06 0.98 4.35
CA LYS A 64 -8.74 1.02 5.65
C LYS A 64 -7.93 1.82 6.67
N ASP A 65 -8.63 2.54 7.53
CA ASP A 65 -8.03 3.13 8.73
C ASP A 65 -7.71 2.04 9.77
N VAL A 66 -7.12 2.44 10.90
CA VAL A 66 -6.79 1.51 12.00
C VAL A 66 -8.01 0.82 12.60
N THR A 67 -9.21 1.35 12.45
CA THR A 67 -10.45 0.76 12.97
C THR A 67 -11.09 -0.22 11.98
N GLY A 68 -10.62 -0.28 10.73
CA GLY A 68 -11.13 -1.14 9.68
C GLY A 68 -12.16 -0.47 8.76
N ARG A 69 -12.42 0.83 8.92
CA ARG A 69 -13.31 1.56 8.02
C ARG A 69 -12.59 1.87 6.72
N VAL A 70 -13.26 1.64 5.61
CA VAL A 70 -12.74 2.03 4.28
C VAL A 70 -12.76 3.55 4.19
N ILE A 71 -11.58 4.13 3.94
CA ILE A 71 -11.39 5.57 3.80
C ILE A 71 -11.07 6.01 2.36
N GLY A 72 -10.65 5.08 1.51
CA GLY A 72 -10.31 5.31 0.12
C GLY A 72 -9.98 4.02 -0.60
N PHE A 73 -9.53 4.14 -1.83
CA PHE A 73 -9.21 3.00 -2.68
C PHE A 73 -7.93 3.24 -3.47
N GLY A 74 -7.18 2.17 -3.71
CA GLY A 74 -6.23 2.08 -4.80
C GLY A 74 -6.87 1.33 -5.97
N GLY A 75 -6.57 1.73 -7.20
CA GLY A 75 -7.08 1.06 -8.40
C GLY A 75 -5.95 0.66 -9.33
N ARG A 76 -5.82 -0.64 -9.65
CA ARG A 76 -4.84 -1.19 -10.59
C ARG A 76 -5.51 -1.59 -11.90
N THR A 77 -5.04 -1.02 -13.03
CA THR A 77 -5.50 -1.51 -14.34
C THR A 77 -4.86 -2.86 -14.68
N LEU A 78 -5.64 -3.72 -15.33
CA LEU A 78 -5.13 -4.97 -15.91
C LEU A 78 -4.67 -4.77 -17.36
N LYS A 79 -4.92 -3.58 -17.93
CA LYS A 79 -4.48 -3.23 -19.29
C LYS A 79 -2.99 -2.96 -19.33
N THR A 80 -2.34 -3.38 -20.40
CA THR A 80 -0.88 -3.25 -20.59
C THR A 80 -0.49 -2.03 -21.40
N GLU A 81 -1.43 -1.15 -21.74
CA GLU A 81 -1.20 0.05 -22.53
C GLU A 81 -0.34 1.07 -21.75
N LYS A 82 0.79 1.48 -22.31
CA LYS A 82 1.75 2.42 -21.70
C LYS A 82 1.17 3.80 -21.35
N LYS A 83 0.05 4.20 -21.97
CA LYS A 83 -0.60 5.49 -21.72
C LYS A 83 -1.51 5.52 -20.49
N ILE A 84 -1.82 4.35 -19.90
CA ILE A 84 -2.72 4.24 -18.75
C ILE A 84 -1.87 4.06 -17.51
N ALA A 85 -2.03 4.93 -16.51
CA ALA A 85 -1.36 4.76 -15.22
C ALA A 85 -1.72 3.40 -14.61
N LYS A 86 -0.68 2.58 -14.31
CA LYS A 86 -0.85 1.22 -13.75
C LYS A 86 -1.64 1.26 -12.44
N TYR A 87 -1.30 2.19 -11.57
CA TYR A 87 -1.99 2.44 -10.30
C TYR A 87 -2.40 3.89 -10.19
N PHE A 88 -3.53 4.15 -9.55
CA PHE A 88 -3.85 5.43 -8.96
C PHE A 88 -4.75 5.27 -7.72
N ASN A 89 -4.71 6.25 -6.84
CA ASN A 89 -5.39 6.23 -5.56
C ASN A 89 -6.56 7.22 -5.55
N SER A 90 -7.49 7.03 -4.63
CA SER A 90 -8.52 8.04 -4.32
C SER A 90 -7.89 9.43 -4.22
N PRO A 91 -8.58 10.47 -4.67
CA PRO A 91 -8.16 11.84 -4.43
C PRO A 91 -8.18 12.14 -2.93
N GLN A 92 -7.44 13.18 -2.51
CA GLN A 92 -7.55 13.72 -1.16
C GLN A 92 -9.01 14.10 -0.88
N SER A 93 -9.53 13.71 0.28
CA SER A 93 -10.91 13.98 0.68
C SER A 93 -11.01 14.15 2.20
N GLU A 94 -12.19 14.44 2.72
CA GLU A 94 -12.41 14.49 4.18
C GLU A 94 -12.15 13.15 4.86
N LEU A 95 -12.35 12.03 4.13
CA LEU A 95 -12.12 10.69 4.65
C LEU A 95 -10.71 10.17 4.40
N TYR A 96 -10.10 10.56 3.28
CA TYR A 96 -8.83 10.01 2.82
C TYR A 96 -7.73 11.06 2.79
N ASP A 97 -6.83 10.96 3.77
CA ASP A 97 -5.59 11.73 3.80
C ASP A 97 -4.41 10.79 3.47
N LYS A 98 -3.87 10.95 2.26
CA LYS A 98 -2.73 10.16 1.78
C LYS A 98 -1.51 10.23 2.71
N SER A 99 -1.32 11.38 3.37
CA SER A 99 -0.19 11.61 4.25
C SER A 99 -0.30 10.86 5.59
N ARG A 100 -1.45 10.28 5.88
CA ARG A 100 -1.75 9.56 7.14
C ARG A 100 -2.28 8.15 6.92
N ALA A 101 -2.45 7.73 5.67
CA ALA A 101 -2.97 6.40 5.33
C ALA A 101 -1.81 5.44 5.05
N LEU A 102 -1.93 4.22 5.56
CA LEU A 102 -1.06 3.09 5.26
C LEU A 102 -1.93 1.90 4.87
N TYR A 103 -1.67 1.32 3.70
CA TYR A 103 -2.37 0.11 3.29
C TYR A 103 -1.95 -1.07 4.16
N GLY A 104 -2.92 -1.89 4.54
CA GLY A 104 -2.69 -3.05 5.39
C GLY A 104 -2.65 -2.76 6.90
N ILE A 105 -2.65 -1.49 7.35
CA ILE A 105 -2.48 -1.15 8.78
C ILE A 105 -3.54 -1.79 9.69
N HIS A 106 -4.78 -1.92 9.23
CA HIS A 106 -5.86 -2.54 10.02
C HIS A 106 -5.55 -4.00 10.36
N THR A 107 -5.12 -4.77 9.38
CA THR A 107 -4.77 -6.19 9.52
C THR A 107 -3.41 -6.36 10.21
N ALA A 108 -2.45 -5.49 9.92
CA ALA A 108 -1.08 -5.60 10.41
C ALA A 108 -0.89 -5.17 11.88
N LYS A 109 -1.67 -4.22 12.40
CA LYS A 109 -1.46 -3.63 13.73
C LYS A 109 -1.31 -4.62 14.89
N PRO A 110 -2.10 -5.71 15.00
CA PRO A 110 -1.92 -6.67 16.09
C PRO A 110 -0.60 -7.44 15.97
N HIS A 111 -0.17 -7.73 14.74
CA HIS A 111 1.08 -8.42 14.45
C HIS A 111 2.28 -7.49 14.66
N ILE A 112 2.17 -6.22 14.25
CA ILE A 112 3.20 -5.20 14.51
C ILE A 112 3.45 -5.08 16.02
N SER A 113 2.39 -4.97 16.83
CA SER A 113 2.52 -4.87 18.29
C SER A 113 3.06 -6.15 18.92
N LYS A 114 2.67 -7.33 18.42
CA LYS A 114 3.12 -8.63 18.94
C LYS A 114 4.59 -8.88 18.63
N GLU A 115 5.04 -8.54 17.42
CA GLU A 115 6.40 -8.79 16.94
C GLU A 115 7.34 -7.62 17.26
N ASP A 116 6.80 -6.50 17.80
CA ASP A 116 7.50 -5.22 18.00
C ASP A 116 8.29 -4.78 16.77
N MET A 117 7.70 -4.98 15.58
CA MET A 117 8.32 -4.70 14.28
C MET A 117 7.29 -4.42 13.22
N CYS A 118 7.48 -3.35 12.44
CA CYS A 118 6.70 -3.03 11.25
C CYS A 118 7.55 -3.24 10.01
N LEU A 119 7.04 -4.02 9.06
CA LEU A 119 7.63 -4.16 7.74
C LEU A 119 6.98 -3.14 6.79
N LEU A 120 7.80 -2.36 6.11
CA LEU A 120 7.35 -1.33 5.17
C LEU A 120 7.73 -1.74 3.74
N VAL A 121 6.73 -1.88 2.87
CA VAL A 121 6.86 -2.19 1.44
C VAL A 121 6.29 -1.07 0.58
N GLU A 122 6.48 -1.13 -0.76
CA GLU A 122 6.06 -0.06 -1.66
C GLU A 122 4.58 -0.15 -2.05
N GLY A 123 4.11 -1.34 -2.42
CA GLY A 123 2.83 -1.53 -3.12
C GLY A 123 1.78 -2.36 -2.38
N TYR A 124 0.57 -2.34 -2.92
CA TYR A 124 -0.57 -3.12 -2.42
C TYR A 124 -0.33 -4.62 -2.53
N THR A 125 0.21 -5.05 -3.68
CA THR A 125 0.49 -6.45 -3.98
C THR A 125 1.56 -7.03 -3.09
N ASP A 126 2.54 -6.23 -2.68
CA ASP A 126 3.62 -6.67 -1.78
C ASP A 126 3.07 -6.98 -0.40
N VAL A 127 2.20 -6.10 0.15
CA VAL A 127 1.50 -6.36 1.42
C VAL A 127 0.72 -7.67 1.35
N MET A 128 -0.03 -7.89 0.28
CA MET A 128 -0.85 -9.09 0.13
C MET A 128 0.00 -10.35 -0.05
N ALA A 129 1.10 -10.27 -0.81
CA ALA A 129 2.01 -11.39 -1.04
C ALA A 129 2.72 -11.80 0.25
N MET A 130 3.23 -10.83 1.01
CA MET A 130 3.84 -11.06 2.32
C MET A 130 2.85 -11.68 3.29
N SER A 131 1.64 -11.13 3.39
CA SER A 131 0.57 -11.66 4.25
C SER A 131 0.16 -13.07 3.86
N GLN A 132 0.05 -13.38 2.56
CA GLN A 132 -0.24 -14.74 2.06
C GLN A 132 0.83 -15.75 2.45
N CYS A 133 2.07 -15.32 2.62
CA CYS A 133 3.18 -16.13 3.11
C CYS A 133 3.30 -16.16 4.64
N GLY A 134 2.33 -15.58 5.37
CA GLY A 134 2.30 -15.56 6.83
C GLY A 134 3.15 -14.46 7.48
N VAL A 135 3.62 -13.48 6.70
CA VAL A 135 4.28 -12.26 7.19
C VAL A 135 3.22 -11.17 7.32
N GLU A 136 2.67 -11.01 8.52
CA GLU A 136 1.44 -10.26 8.76
C GLU A 136 1.65 -8.82 9.24
N ASN A 137 2.84 -8.50 9.75
CA ASN A 137 3.22 -7.18 10.29
C ASN A 137 3.67 -6.19 9.20
N VAL A 138 3.07 -6.27 8.01
CA VAL A 138 3.47 -5.54 6.80
C VAL A 138 2.47 -4.47 6.40
N VAL A 139 2.96 -3.29 6.03
CA VAL A 139 2.17 -2.14 5.53
C VAL A 139 2.84 -1.51 4.33
N SER A 140 2.07 -0.71 3.57
CA SER A 140 2.60 0.03 2.42
C SER A 140 2.19 1.51 2.46
N SER A 141 3.10 2.38 2.00
CA SER A 141 2.81 3.79 1.71
C SER A 141 2.01 4.00 0.42
N SER A 142 1.78 2.90 -0.35
CA SER A 142 0.93 2.86 -1.55
C SER A 142 1.36 3.81 -2.67
N GLY A 143 2.66 3.79 -3.00
CA GLY A 143 3.23 4.55 -4.12
C GLY A 143 3.35 6.06 -3.82
N THR A 144 3.36 6.44 -2.56
CA THR A 144 3.69 7.80 -2.12
C THR A 144 5.01 7.80 -1.33
N ALA A 145 5.74 8.91 -1.37
CA ALA A 145 6.87 9.07 -0.46
C ALA A 145 6.37 8.97 0.98
N LEU A 146 7.14 8.29 1.83
CA LEU A 146 6.82 8.13 3.24
C LEU A 146 6.74 9.51 3.93
N THR A 147 5.73 9.70 4.77
CA THR A 147 5.45 10.97 5.44
C THR A 147 5.54 10.85 6.96
N GLY A 148 5.76 11.97 7.66
CA GLY A 148 5.72 12.02 9.12
C GLY A 148 4.37 11.53 9.69
N GLY A 149 3.26 11.80 9.02
CA GLY A 149 1.93 11.32 9.45
C GLY A 149 1.80 9.79 9.42
N GLN A 150 2.37 9.15 8.39
CA GLN A 150 2.43 7.69 8.29
C GLN A 150 3.38 7.09 9.34
N ILE A 151 4.53 7.73 9.59
CA ILE A 151 5.47 7.30 10.63
C ILE A 151 4.86 7.43 12.01
N HIS A 152 4.18 8.53 12.32
CA HIS A 152 3.44 8.68 13.57
C HIS A 152 2.37 7.60 13.76
N LEU A 153 1.75 7.14 12.67
CA LEU A 153 0.80 6.03 12.72
C LEU A 153 1.47 4.71 13.12
N ILE A 154 2.62 4.36 12.51
CA ILE A 154 3.42 3.17 12.85
C ILE A 154 3.90 3.25 14.30
N ARG A 155 4.40 4.43 14.72
CA ARG A 155 4.98 4.67 16.04
C ARG A 155 4.01 4.38 17.21
N ARG A 156 2.71 4.37 16.95
CA ARG A 156 1.68 3.98 17.94
C ARG A 156 1.79 2.50 18.34
N PHE A 157 2.42 1.67 17.51
CA PHE A 157 2.48 0.23 17.68
C PHE A 157 3.90 -0.28 17.91
N THR A 158 4.90 0.33 17.30
CA THR A 158 6.33 -0.01 17.45
C THR A 158 7.22 1.16 17.08
N LYS A 159 8.47 1.14 17.58
CA LYS A 159 9.55 2.03 17.11
C LYS A 159 10.46 1.36 16.07
N ASN A 160 10.28 0.08 15.82
CA ASN A 160 11.15 -0.71 14.95
C ASN A 160 10.52 -0.86 13.58
N VAL A 161 11.22 -0.43 12.54
CA VAL A 161 10.77 -0.53 11.15
C VAL A 161 11.84 -1.24 10.33
N THR A 162 11.43 -2.24 9.57
CA THR A 162 12.28 -2.82 8.53
C THR A 162 11.70 -2.41 7.16
N VAL A 163 12.50 -1.68 6.38
CA VAL A 163 12.14 -1.27 5.02
C VAL A 163 12.58 -2.35 4.04
N LEU A 164 11.65 -2.84 3.27
CA LEU A 164 11.89 -3.86 2.24
C LEU A 164 11.98 -3.13 0.89
N PHE A 165 13.14 -3.20 0.26
CA PHE A 165 13.41 -2.51 -0.99
C PHE A 165 13.18 -3.40 -2.20
N ASP A 166 12.61 -2.82 -3.23
CA ASP A 166 12.74 -3.35 -4.58
C ASP A 166 14.22 -3.30 -4.98
N GLY A 167 14.74 -4.39 -5.54
CA GLY A 167 16.16 -4.51 -5.89
C GLY A 167 16.62 -3.59 -7.03
N ASP A 168 15.84 -2.57 -7.42
CA ASP A 168 16.18 -1.61 -8.45
C ASP A 168 16.74 -0.28 -7.89
N ARG A 169 17.47 0.49 -8.75
CA ARG A 169 18.09 1.75 -8.35
C ARG A 169 17.07 2.86 -8.00
N ALA A 170 15.90 2.83 -8.61
CA ALA A 170 14.88 3.87 -8.40
C ALA A 170 14.19 3.66 -7.04
N GLY A 171 13.81 2.42 -6.74
CA GLY A 171 13.29 2.00 -5.44
C GLY A 171 14.25 2.33 -4.31
N MET A 172 15.54 2.00 -4.49
CA MET A 172 16.57 2.31 -3.50
C MET A 172 16.68 3.81 -3.20
N SER A 173 16.67 4.68 -4.21
CA SER A 173 16.73 6.14 -3.99
C SER A 173 15.50 6.69 -3.29
N ALA A 174 14.32 6.14 -3.58
CA ALA A 174 13.07 6.54 -2.92
C ALA A 174 13.06 6.12 -1.45
N ALA A 175 13.51 4.91 -1.20
CA ALA A 175 13.57 4.34 0.13
C ALA A 175 14.61 5.02 1.03
N LEU A 176 15.78 5.37 0.52
CA LEU A 176 16.79 6.12 1.28
C LEU A 176 16.22 7.45 1.81
N ARG A 177 15.45 8.18 0.99
CA ARG A 177 14.74 9.38 1.45
C ARG A 177 13.72 9.11 2.53
N GLY A 178 12.98 8.01 2.42
CA GLY A 178 12.02 7.58 3.43
C GLY A 178 12.69 7.22 4.76
N ILE A 179 13.87 6.59 4.70
CA ILE A 179 14.63 6.21 5.87
C ILE A 179 15.17 7.43 6.62
N ASP A 180 15.64 8.46 5.91
CA ASP A 180 16.10 9.70 6.57
C ASP A 180 14.95 10.32 7.40
N ILE A 181 13.70 10.25 6.91
CA ILE A 181 12.53 10.73 7.66
C ILE A 181 12.25 9.80 8.87
N LEU A 182 12.32 8.48 8.71
CA LEU A 182 12.17 7.53 9.81
C LEU A 182 13.17 7.79 10.94
N LEU A 183 14.42 7.97 10.60
CA LEU A 183 15.48 8.26 11.57
C LEU A 183 15.27 9.60 12.27
N SER A 184 14.87 10.64 11.55
CA SER A 184 14.58 11.97 12.12
C SER A 184 13.40 11.94 13.10
N GLU A 185 12.46 10.99 12.93
CA GLU A 185 11.35 10.75 13.83
C GLU A 185 11.70 9.80 15.00
N GLY A 186 12.97 9.40 15.11
CA GLY A 186 13.49 8.56 16.20
C GLY A 186 13.05 7.09 16.11
N MET A 187 12.87 6.57 14.90
CA MET A 187 12.60 5.16 14.66
C MET A 187 13.91 4.37 14.54
N ASN A 188 13.89 3.12 14.96
CA ASN A 188 14.96 2.16 14.69
C ASN A 188 14.73 1.55 13.31
N VAL A 189 15.71 1.65 12.41
CA VAL A 189 15.51 1.24 11.02
C VAL A 189 16.45 0.13 10.62
N LYS A 190 15.88 -0.95 10.10
CA LYS A 190 16.57 -2.00 9.37
C LYS A 190 16.15 -2.00 7.91
N VAL A 191 16.93 -2.66 7.07
CA VAL A 191 16.67 -2.78 5.64
C VAL A 191 16.83 -4.23 5.20
N VAL A 192 15.99 -4.62 4.26
CA VAL A 192 16.13 -5.88 3.50
C VAL A 192 16.10 -5.53 2.03
N THR A 193 17.06 -6.03 1.27
CA THR A 193 17.11 -5.89 -0.19
C THR A 193 16.81 -7.25 -0.82
N PHE A 194 15.90 -7.29 -1.79
CA PHE A 194 15.63 -8.52 -2.52
C PHE A 194 16.66 -8.74 -3.64
N PRO A 195 17.05 -9.99 -3.93
CA PRO A 195 18.03 -10.29 -4.96
C PRO A 195 17.45 -10.08 -6.37
N ASP A 196 18.33 -9.91 -7.34
CA ASP A 196 18.04 -9.91 -8.78
C ASP A 196 16.98 -8.92 -9.27
N GLY A 197 16.76 -7.81 -8.53
CA GLY A 197 15.75 -6.81 -8.86
C GLY A 197 14.32 -7.26 -8.55
N ASP A 198 14.15 -8.27 -7.71
CA ASP A 198 12.85 -8.67 -7.20
C ASP A 198 12.26 -7.64 -6.26
N ASP A 199 10.93 -7.61 -6.23
CA ASP A 199 10.12 -7.01 -5.18
C ASP A 199 9.55 -8.11 -4.25
N PRO A 200 8.92 -7.79 -3.12
CA PRO A 200 8.33 -8.78 -2.22
C PRO A 200 7.31 -9.71 -2.92
N ASP A 201 6.50 -9.19 -3.85
CA ASP A 201 5.51 -9.99 -4.59
C ASP A 201 6.19 -11.00 -5.53
N SER A 202 7.18 -10.58 -6.31
CA SER A 202 7.90 -11.47 -7.25
C SER A 202 8.74 -12.50 -6.52
N TYR A 203 9.44 -12.13 -5.46
CA TYR A 203 10.25 -13.04 -4.66
C TYR A 203 9.41 -14.10 -3.94
N SER A 204 8.24 -13.72 -3.42
CA SER A 204 7.30 -14.64 -2.78
C SER A 204 6.82 -15.78 -3.69
N LYS A 205 6.91 -15.60 -5.01
CA LYS A 205 6.54 -16.63 -6.00
C LYS A 205 7.67 -17.61 -6.33
N LYS A 206 8.91 -17.26 -5.94
CA LYS A 206 10.11 -18.05 -6.23
C LYS A 206 10.52 -18.97 -5.06
N VAL A 207 10.10 -18.62 -3.85
CA VAL A 207 10.49 -19.32 -2.62
C VAL A 207 9.28 -19.82 -1.84
N SER A 208 9.49 -20.73 -0.91
CA SER A 208 8.44 -21.16 0.03
C SER A 208 8.14 -20.05 1.07
N SER A 209 6.94 -20.10 1.68
CA SER A 209 6.57 -19.17 2.74
C SER A 209 7.56 -19.18 3.90
N THR A 210 8.10 -20.35 4.26
CA THR A 210 9.09 -20.50 5.33
C THR A 210 10.42 -19.82 4.98
N GLU A 211 10.88 -19.96 3.75
CA GLU A 211 12.10 -19.31 3.26
C GLU A 211 11.95 -17.80 3.21
N LEU A 212 10.79 -17.29 2.75
CA LEU A 212 10.52 -15.85 2.75
C LEU A 212 10.52 -15.28 4.18
N GLN A 213 9.83 -15.94 5.12
CA GLN A 213 9.80 -15.53 6.53
C GLN A 213 11.20 -15.50 7.15
N LYS A 214 12.00 -16.52 6.85
CA LYS A 214 13.40 -16.62 7.30
C LYS A 214 14.23 -15.48 6.70
N TYR A 215 14.14 -15.28 5.39
CA TYR A 215 14.86 -14.25 4.66
C TYR A 215 14.63 -12.85 5.26
N VAL A 216 13.38 -12.47 5.44
CA VAL A 216 13.00 -11.14 5.99
C VAL A 216 13.52 -10.93 7.43
N ARG A 217 13.67 -12.02 8.21
CA ARG A 217 14.16 -11.93 9.60
C ARG A 217 15.68 -11.91 9.69
N GLU A 218 16.35 -12.77 8.94
CA GLU A 218 17.79 -13.02 9.06
C GLU A 218 18.64 -12.06 8.22
N ASP A 219 18.14 -11.64 7.05
CA ASP A 219 18.86 -10.73 6.14
C ASP A 219 18.60 -9.24 6.44
N ALA A 220 17.85 -8.93 7.51
CA ALA A 220 17.59 -7.56 7.93
C ALA A 220 18.84 -6.93 8.54
N GLN A 221 19.47 -6.01 7.80
CA GLN A 221 20.67 -5.26 8.21
C GLN A 221 20.31 -3.94 8.88
N ASP A 222 21.14 -3.49 9.83
CA ASP A 222 21.05 -2.12 10.34
C ASP A 222 21.30 -1.12 9.22
N PHE A 223 20.49 -0.06 9.17
CA PHE A 223 20.61 0.90 8.07
C PHE A 223 21.96 1.62 8.01
N LEU A 224 22.56 1.93 9.15
CA LEU A 224 23.87 2.62 9.17
C LEU A 224 24.96 1.72 8.61
N ALA A 225 24.94 0.43 8.95
CA ALA A 225 25.85 -0.57 8.38
C ALA A 225 25.62 -0.69 6.86
N PHE A 226 24.37 -0.86 6.41
CA PHE A 226 24.01 -0.92 5.00
C PHE A 226 24.48 0.32 4.21
N LYS A 227 24.29 1.53 4.76
CA LYS A 227 24.72 2.78 4.12
C LYS A 227 26.23 2.90 4.02
N SER A 228 26.95 2.41 5.03
CA SER A 228 28.43 2.37 5.01
C SER A 228 28.95 1.47 3.89
N ASP A 229 28.36 0.29 3.72
CA ASP A 229 28.72 -0.66 2.67
C ASP A 229 28.41 -0.13 1.26
N LEU A 230 27.40 0.71 1.13
CA LEU A 230 26.97 1.29 -0.16
C LEU A 230 27.88 2.44 -0.61
N LEU A 231 28.66 3.05 0.32
CA LEU A 231 29.55 4.19 0.07
C LEU A 231 31.03 3.77 -0.01
N SER A 232 31.35 2.51 0.29
CA SER A 232 32.69 1.93 0.20
C SER A 232 32.94 1.28 -1.15
#